data_7558a2fcd1faab4ddd7b81309d3cd22d
#
_entry.id   7558a2fcd1faab4ddd7b81309d3cd22d
#
_cell.length_a   1.000
_cell.length_b   1.000
_cell.length_c   1.000
_cell.angle_alpha   90.00
_cell.angle_beta   90.00
_cell.angle_gamma   90.00
#
_symmetry.space_group_name_H-M   'P 1'
#
loop_
_entity.id
_entity.type
_entity.pdbx_description
1 polymer ?
#
loop_
_entity_poly.entity_id
_entity_poly.type
_entity_poly.pdbx_seq_one_letter_code
_entity_poly.pdbx_strand_id
1 'polypeptide(L)'
;YNQWMGAKERDKKRWKYRYGETKDHVLFGDWQICFQTYIDLYNINPEERKVRRAKEVMGYQITTPVKDYWWWSDGLYMVMPVMTKMYKLTGDRKYLYKLYEYLLASDSIMFDKEENLYYRDAKYVYPKHKTANGIKDFWARGDGWVLAGLAKVLKDMPDDFRHRPFFVDKYIKMAKAVAALQQPEGYWTRSM
;
A
#
# COMPACT_ATOMS: atom_id res chain seq x y z
N TYR A 1 12.29 -10.60 12.94
CA TYR A 1 11.19 -9.94 13.64
C TYR A 1 11.56 -9.53 15.08
N ASN A 2 12.34 -10.30 15.81
CA ASN A 2 12.79 -9.89 17.16
C ASN A 2 13.80 -8.74 17.15
N GLN A 3 14.59 -8.62 16.10
CA GLN A 3 15.61 -7.58 15.92
C GLN A 3 15.04 -6.33 15.23
N TRP A 4 13.98 -6.50 14.45
CA TRP A 4 13.34 -5.42 13.72
C TRP A 4 12.19 -4.84 14.54
N MET A 5 12.45 -3.75 15.21
CA MET A 5 11.49 -3.07 16.08
C MET A 5 10.80 -1.88 15.38
N GLY A 6 10.95 -1.78 14.04
CA GLY A 6 10.35 -0.69 13.31
C GLY A 6 10.80 0.67 13.81
N ALA A 7 12.09 0.92 13.90
CA ALA A 7 12.71 2.16 14.40
C ALA A 7 12.34 2.53 15.87
N LYS A 8 11.78 1.62 16.66
CA LYS A 8 11.35 1.88 18.04
C LYS A 8 12.42 2.56 18.90
N GLU A 9 13.68 2.19 18.72
CA GLU A 9 14.80 2.72 19.52
C GLU A 9 15.92 3.30 18.66
N ARG A 10 15.83 3.16 17.33
CA ARG A 10 16.87 3.61 16.42
C ARG A 10 16.64 5.05 15.99
N ASP A 11 17.61 5.89 16.30
CA ASP A 11 17.80 7.19 15.65
C ASP A 11 16.58 8.12 15.61
N LYS A 12 16.05 8.49 16.76
CA LYS A 12 15.08 9.60 16.91
C LYS A 12 15.52 10.88 16.16
N LYS A 13 16.83 11.04 15.88
CA LYS A 13 17.38 12.18 15.14
C LYS A 13 17.34 12.01 13.61
N ARG A 14 17.27 10.77 13.11
CA ARG A 14 17.43 10.45 11.70
C ARG A 14 16.12 10.36 10.93
N TRP A 15 15.01 10.05 11.61
CA TRP A 15 13.72 9.79 10.99
C TRP A 15 12.66 10.75 11.52
N LYS A 16 12.38 11.79 10.76
CA LYS A 16 11.26 12.69 11.03
C LYS A 16 10.08 12.28 10.15
N TYR A 17 9.11 11.66 10.73
CA TYR A 17 7.87 11.30 10.06
C TYR A 17 6.82 12.40 10.24
N ARG A 18 6.03 12.63 9.21
CA ARG A 18 5.04 13.71 9.22
C ARG A 18 3.70 13.33 9.87
N TYR A 19 3.55 12.08 10.25
CA TYR A 19 2.29 11.54 10.80
C TYR A 19 2.27 11.43 12.33
N GLY A 20 3.21 12.05 13.02
CA GLY A 20 3.26 12.03 14.47
C GLY A 20 3.63 10.68 15.08
N GLU A 21 4.47 9.91 14.36
CA GLU A 21 4.98 8.64 14.89
C GLU A 21 5.67 8.85 16.23
N THR A 22 5.46 7.89 17.11
CA THR A 22 6.14 7.76 18.37
C THR A 22 7.26 6.73 18.27
N LYS A 23 8.11 6.61 19.30
CA LYS A 23 9.07 5.49 19.36
C LYS A 23 8.39 4.12 19.39
N ASP A 24 7.12 4.06 19.74
CA ASP A 24 6.35 2.82 19.87
C ASP A 24 5.56 2.46 18.62
N HIS A 25 5.19 3.44 17.79
CA HIS A 25 4.39 3.22 16.60
C HIS A 25 5.04 3.86 15.37
N VAL A 26 5.39 3.04 14.40
CA VAL A 26 5.98 3.48 13.14
C VAL A 26 4.96 3.31 12.03
N LEU A 27 4.44 4.43 11.53
CA LEU A 27 3.31 4.49 10.60
C LEU A 27 3.72 4.67 9.14
N PHE A 28 5.02 4.58 8.85
CA PHE A 28 5.55 4.70 7.51
C PHE A 28 5.65 3.32 6.83
N GLY A 29 5.17 3.23 5.58
CA GLY A 29 5.03 1.97 4.84
C GLY A 29 6.31 1.17 4.68
N ASP A 30 7.47 1.84 4.49
CA ASP A 30 8.77 1.18 4.36
C ASP A 30 9.12 0.29 5.58
N TRP A 31 8.63 0.68 6.75
CA TRP A 31 8.82 -0.08 7.98
C TRP A 31 7.78 -1.16 8.17
N GLN A 32 6.60 -0.98 7.60
CA GLN A 32 5.47 -1.89 7.77
C GLN A 32 5.48 -3.05 6.78
N ILE A 33 6.18 -2.93 5.66
CA ILE A 33 6.22 -3.98 4.62
C ILE A 33 6.67 -5.33 5.15
N CYS A 34 7.58 -5.37 6.12
CA CYS A 34 8.07 -6.61 6.72
C CYS A 34 6.97 -7.41 7.45
N PHE A 35 5.88 -6.74 7.85
CA PHE A 35 4.75 -7.41 8.49
C PHE A 35 4.05 -8.42 7.56
N GLN A 36 4.10 -8.22 6.24
CA GLN A 36 3.62 -9.24 5.30
C GLN A 36 4.34 -10.56 5.55
N THR A 37 5.68 -10.54 5.54
CA THR A 37 6.52 -11.73 5.76
C THR A 37 6.35 -12.31 7.17
N TYR A 38 6.26 -11.45 8.18
CA TYR A 38 6.12 -11.91 9.57
C TYR A 38 4.80 -12.64 9.81
N ILE A 39 3.70 -12.16 9.22
CA ILE A 39 2.42 -12.85 9.30
C ILE A 39 2.47 -14.16 8.50
N ASP A 40 3.11 -14.20 7.33
CA ASP A 40 3.27 -15.42 6.56
C ASP A 40 4.10 -16.48 7.33
N LEU A 41 5.18 -16.07 7.99
CA LEU A 41 5.97 -16.94 8.86
C LEU A 41 5.19 -17.42 10.11
N TYR A 42 4.31 -16.59 10.64
CA TYR A 42 3.40 -16.99 11.71
C TYR A 42 2.42 -18.07 11.24
N ASN A 43 1.87 -17.93 10.03
CA ASN A 43 0.94 -18.92 9.48
C ASN A 43 1.58 -20.28 9.21
N ILE A 44 2.90 -20.32 8.97
CA ILE A 44 3.66 -21.57 8.80
C ILE A 44 3.97 -22.22 10.17
N ASN A 45 4.40 -21.42 11.12
CA ASN A 45 4.73 -21.85 12.48
C ASN A 45 4.29 -20.79 13.48
N PRO A 46 3.12 -20.97 14.15
CA PRO A 46 2.53 -19.97 15.02
C PRO A 46 3.37 -19.72 16.29
N GLU A 47 3.98 -18.54 16.32
CA GLU A 47 4.69 -18.00 17.48
C GLU A 47 4.30 -16.53 17.64
N GLU A 48 3.67 -16.14 18.75
CA GLU A 48 3.14 -14.80 18.97
C GLU A 48 4.18 -13.68 18.78
N ARG A 49 5.45 -13.95 19.12
CA ARG A 49 6.55 -13.00 18.90
C ARG A 49 6.70 -12.54 17.45
N LYS A 50 6.28 -13.35 16.45
CA LYS A 50 6.37 -13.02 15.02
C LYS A 50 5.38 -11.92 14.63
N VAL A 51 4.22 -11.86 15.27
CA VAL A 51 3.12 -10.96 14.89
C VAL A 51 2.82 -9.87 15.91
N ARG A 52 3.42 -9.97 17.12
CA ARG A 52 3.18 -9.00 18.19
C ARG A 52 3.37 -7.57 17.75
N ARG A 53 4.47 -7.27 17.04
CA ARG A 53 4.75 -5.91 16.57
C ARG A 53 3.79 -5.45 15.49
N ALA A 54 3.40 -6.33 14.58
CA ALA A 54 2.38 -6.04 13.57
C ALA A 54 1.03 -5.71 14.23
N LYS A 55 0.59 -6.52 15.20
CA LYS A 55 -0.64 -6.27 15.97
C LYS A 55 -0.61 -4.92 16.68
N GLU A 56 0.51 -4.59 17.33
CA GLU A 56 0.69 -3.32 18.04
C GLU A 56 0.60 -2.12 17.10
N VAL A 57 1.40 -2.09 16.04
CA VAL A 57 1.50 -0.96 15.11
C VAL A 57 0.24 -0.81 14.28
N MET A 58 -0.22 -1.87 13.64
CA MET A 58 -1.40 -1.82 12.77
C MET A 58 -2.69 -1.61 13.57
N GLY A 59 -2.77 -2.19 14.77
CA GLY A 59 -3.88 -1.95 15.68
C GLY A 59 -3.99 -0.48 16.10
N TYR A 60 -2.86 0.16 16.39
CA TYR A 60 -2.83 1.61 16.64
C TYR A 60 -3.21 2.41 15.40
N GLN A 61 -2.60 2.11 14.24
CA GLN A 61 -2.83 2.88 13.02
C GLN A 61 -4.32 2.96 12.63
N ILE A 62 -5.05 1.86 12.72
CA ILE A 62 -6.47 1.85 12.35
C ILE A 62 -7.37 2.66 13.29
N THR A 63 -6.86 3.08 14.46
CA THR A 63 -7.59 3.95 15.40
C THR A 63 -7.37 5.44 15.14
N THR A 64 -6.36 5.80 14.35
CA THR A 64 -6.04 7.20 14.08
C THR A 64 -7.04 7.83 13.10
N PRO A 65 -7.28 9.15 13.18
CA PRO A 65 -8.12 9.86 12.22
C PRO A 65 -7.40 10.16 10.91
N VAL A 66 -6.07 10.03 10.86
CA VAL A 66 -5.24 10.31 9.68
C VAL A 66 -5.51 9.27 8.59
N LYS A 67 -5.60 9.71 7.33
CA LYS A 67 -5.96 8.85 6.19
C LYS A 67 -4.92 8.86 5.07
N ASP A 68 -3.99 9.81 5.06
CA ASP A 68 -3.02 10.03 3.98
C ASP A 68 -1.67 9.32 4.23
N TYR A 69 -1.67 8.20 4.92
CA TYR A 69 -0.46 7.41 5.19
C TYR A 69 0.22 6.90 3.91
N TRP A 70 -0.56 6.63 2.85
CA TRP A 70 -0.08 6.01 1.62
C TRP A 70 -0.12 7.03 0.47
N TRP A 71 0.71 8.06 0.60
CA TRP A 71 0.77 9.20 -0.31
C TRP A 71 1.66 8.98 -1.55
N TRP A 72 2.24 7.79 -1.71
CA TRP A 72 3.05 7.39 -2.86
C TRP A 72 2.72 5.96 -3.28
N SER A 73 2.94 5.65 -4.58
CA SER A 73 2.50 4.38 -5.19
C SER A 73 3.11 3.13 -4.53
N ASP A 74 4.39 3.16 -4.16
CA ASP A 74 5.04 2.02 -3.49
C ASP A 74 4.39 1.69 -2.14
N GLY A 75 3.94 2.70 -1.42
CA GLY A 75 3.26 2.54 -0.13
C GLY A 75 2.01 1.66 -0.22
N LEU A 76 1.32 1.69 -1.36
CA LEU A 76 0.15 0.84 -1.60
C LEU A 76 0.52 -0.65 -1.60
N TYR A 77 1.61 -1.05 -2.27
CA TYR A 77 2.10 -2.43 -2.21
C TYR A 77 2.60 -2.81 -0.82
N MET A 78 3.26 -1.87 -0.15
CA MET A 78 3.89 -2.14 1.14
C MET A 78 2.85 -2.48 2.21
N VAL A 79 1.72 -1.79 2.25
CA VAL A 79 0.81 -1.85 3.40
C VAL A 79 -0.58 -2.37 3.09
N MET A 80 -1.13 -2.19 1.88
CA MET A 80 -2.46 -2.75 1.56
C MET A 80 -2.56 -4.25 1.90
N PRO A 81 -1.59 -5.12 1.50
CA PRO A 81 -1.65 -6.53 1.85
C PRO A 81 -1.48 -6.81 3.36
N VAL A 82 -0.81 -5.92 4.10
CA VAL A 82 -0.73 -6.06 5.56
C VAL A 82 -2.12 -5.94 6.19
N MET A 83 -2.95 -5.02 5.70
CA MET A 83 -4.31 -4.83 6.22
C MET A 83 -5.18 -6.08 6.05
N THR A 84 -5.15 -6.71 4.88
CA THR A 84 -5.91 -7.96 4.66
C THR A 84 -5.34 -9.14 5.45
N LYS A 85 -4.02 -9.23 5.57
CA LYS A 85 -3.38 -10.24 6.44
C LYS A 85 -3.70 -10.03 7.92
N MET A 86 -3.76 -8.78 8.38
CA MET A 86 -4.20 -8.47 9.75
C MET A 86 -5.67 -8.84 9.97
N TYR A 87 -6.54 -8.59 8.99
CA TYR A 87 -7.91 -9.10 9.05
C TYR A 87 -7.94 -10.64 9.19
N LYS A 88 -7.21 -11.37 8.38
CA LYS A 88 -7.15 -12.84 8.46
C LYS A 88 -6.59 -13.33 9.80
N LEU A 89 -5.62 -12.61 10.35
CA LEU A 89 -4.99 -12.95 11.62
C LEU A 89 -5.89 -12.71 12.83
N THR A 90 -6.72 -11.64 12.78
CA THR A 90 -7.47 -11.17 13.96
C THR A 90 -8.98 -11.35 13.84
N GLY A 91 -9.53 -11.55 12.63
CA GLY A 91 -10.96 -11.52 12.35
C GLY A 91 -11.59 -10.12 12.35
N ASP A 92 -10.82 -9.06 12.66
CA ASP A 92 -11.37 -7.71 12.80
C ASP A 92 -11.52 -7.02 11.44
N ARG A 93 -12.78 -6.84 11.00
CA ARG A 93 -13.13 -6.16 9.74
C ARG A 93 -12.76 -4.68 9.70
N LYS A 94 -12.41 -4.04 10.83
CA LYS A 94 -11.91 -2.65 10.83
C LYS A 94 -10.69 -2.47 9.94
N TYR A 95 -9.82 -3.48 9.83
CA TYR A 95 -8.69 -3.45 8.89
C TYR A 95 -9.14 -3.29 7.45
N LEU A 96 -10.22 -3.98 7.03
CA LEU A 96 -10.75 -3.88 5.67
C LEU A 96 -11.40 -2.51 5.40
N TYR A 97 -12.13 -1.97 6.37
CA TYR A 97 -12.72 -0.63 6.24
C TYR A 97 -11.66 0.46 6.19
N LYS A 98 -10.61 0.35 7.02
CA LYS A 98 -9.49 1.29 6.98
C LYS A 98 -8.66 1.17 5.71
N LEU A 99 -8.45 -0.04 5.19
CA LEU A 99 -7.86 -0.26 3.88
C LEU A 99 -8.63 0.51 2.78
N TYR A 100 -9.96 0.41 2.78
CA TYR A 100 -10.80 1.13 1.83
C TYR A 100 -10.67 2.65 1.97
N GLU A 101 -10.74 3.18 3.22
CA GLU A 101 -10.57 4.61 3.49
C GLU A 101 -9.19 5.14 3.03
N TYR A 102 -8.12 4.39 3.32
CA TYR A 102 -6.76 4.78 2.96
C TYR A 102 -6.55 4.74 1.44
N LEU A 103 -7.11 3.74 0.75
CA LEU A 103 -7.00 3.68 -0.71
C LEU A 103 -7.77 4.83 -1.38
N LEU A 104 -8.95 5.20 -0.87
CA LEU A 104 -9.68 6.38 -1.35
C LEU A 104 -8.89 7.67 -1.15
N ALA A 105 -8.20 7.81 -0.01
CA ALA A 105 -7.33 8.96 0.23
C ALA A 105 -6.15 8.98 -0.75
N SER A 106 -5.51 7.84 -1.00
CA SER A 106 -4.44 7.71 -2.00
C SER A 106 -4.93 8.02 -3.41
N ASP A 107 -6.13 7.56 -3.77
CA ASP A 107 -6.76 7.89 -5.05
C ASP A 107 -6.93 9.40 -5.23
N SER A 108 -7.36 10.09 -4.18
CA SER A 108 -7.52 11.55 -4.23
C SER A 108 -6.20 12.32 -4.40
N ILE A 109 -5.07 11.69 -4.03
CA ILE A 109 -3.74 12.28 -4.11
C ILE A 109 -3.10 12.05 -5.48
N MET A 110 -3.21 10.84 -6.04
CA MET A 110 -2.32 10.42 -7.11
C MET A 110 -2.94 9.49 -8.17
N PHE A 111 -4.25 9.21 -8.14
CA PHE A 111 -4.89 8.36 -9.15
C PHE A 111 -5.44 9.18 -10.30
N ASP A 112 -5.06 8.83 -11.52
CA ASP A 112 -5.64 9.37 -12.75
C ASP A 112 -6.83 8.52 -13.18
N LYS A 113 -8.03 9.10 -13.14
CA LYS A 113 -9.27 8.40 -13.45
C LYS A 113 -9.49 8.16 -14.95
N GLU A 114 -8.86 8.95 -15.80
CA GLU A 114 -8.96 8.82 -17.25
C GLU A 114 -8.12 7.64 -17.72
N GLU A 115 -6.87 7.58 -17.25
CA GLU A 115 -5.90 6.56 -17.65
C GLU A 115 -5.98 5.28 -16.79
N ASN A 116 -6.64 5.33 -15.61
CA ASN A 116 -6.69 4.26 -14.63
C ASN A 116 -5.31 3.82 -14.11
N LEU A 117 -4.40 4.78 -13.95
CA LEU A 117 -3.02 4.62 -13.48
C LEU A 117 -2.72 5.56 -12.31
N TYR A 118 -1.65 5.26 -11.60
CA TYR A 118 -1.18 6.09 -10.50
C TYR A 118 0.03 6.91 -10.89
N TYR A 119 0.00 8.19 -10.58
CA TYR A 119 1.24 8.95 -10.49
C TYR A 119 2.08 8.45 -9.29
N ARG A 120 3.38 8.67 -9.33
CA ARG A 120 4.26 8.26 -8.24
C ARG A 120 3.82 8.83 -6.88
N ASP A 121 3.51 10.12 -6.84
CA ASP A 121 3.01 10.88 -5.69
C ASP A 121 2.45 12.22 -6.17
N ALA A 122 1.95 13.06 -5.24
CA ALA A 122 1.34 14.37 -5.54
C ALA A 122 2.25 15.34 -6.33
N LYS A 123 3.57 15.17 -6.32
CA LYS A 123 4.50 16.03 -7.07
C LYS A 123 4.52 15.68 -8.55
N TYR A 124 4.15 14.44 -8.89
CA TYR A 124 4.16 13.93 -10.26
C TYR A 124 2.81 14.04 -10.96
N VAL A 125 1.77 14.54 -10.27
CA VAL A 125 0.43 14.71 -10.87
C VAL A 125 0.47 15.77 -11.96
N TYR A 126 -0.03 15.39 -13.15
CA TYR A 126 -0.19 16.32 -14.27
C TYR A 126 -1.16 17.47 -13.91
N PRO A 127 -0.93 18.72 -14.35
CA PRO A 127 0.17 19.22 -15.18
C PRO A 127 1.41 19.73 -14.39
N LYS A 128 1.49 19.50 -13.06
CA LYS A 128 2.64 19.93 -12.25
C LYS A 128 3.95 19.27 -12.67
N HIS A 129 3.86 18.01 -13.10
CA HIS A 129 4.96 17.25 -13.67
C HIS A 129 4.55 16.71 -15.04
N LYS A 130 5.51 16.67 -15.96
CA LYS A 130 5.35 16.16 -17.32
C LYS A 130 6.60 15.42 -17.73
N THR A 131 6.46 14.48 -18.66
CA THR A 131 7.60 13.90 -19.39
C THR A 131 8.29 14.97 -20.23
N ALA A 132 9.45 14.63 -20.80
CA ALA A 132 10.16 15.50 -21.74
C ALA A 132 9.28 15.91 -22.96
N ASN A 133 8.34 15.04 -23.33
CA ASN A 133 7.39 15.29 -24.43
C ASN A 133 6.12 16.03 -24.00
N GLY A 134 6.04 16.48 -22.74
CA GLY A 134 4.94 17.29 -22.24
C GLY A 134 3.67 16.52 -21.84
N ILE A 135 3.70 15.18 -21.81
CA ILE A 135 2.57 14.31 -21.48
C ILE A 135 2.60 13.84 -20.02
N LYS A 136 1.56 13.13 -19.58
CA LYS A 136 1.45 12.49 -18.25
C LYS A 136 2.64 11.54 -18.04
N ASP A 137 3.18 11.46 -16.83
CA ASP A 137 4.31 10.60 -16.46
C ASP A 137 3.85 9.52 -15.48
N PHE A 138 3.50 8.35 -15.99
CA PHE A 138 3.14 7.18 -15.18
C PHE A 138 4.34 6.27 -15.01
N TRP A 139 4.77 6.10 -13.80
CA TRP A 139 5.93 5.30 -13.47
C TRP A 139 5.61 3.81 -13.46
N ALA A 140 6.04 3.06 -14.49
CA ALA A 140 5.70 1.65 -14.69
C ALA A 140 5.94 0.77 -13.46
N ARG A 141 7.07 0.93 -12.76
CA ARG A 141 7.34 0.17 -11.54
C ARG A 141 6.35 0.50 -10.42
N GLY A 142 5.95 1.76 -10.29
CA GLY A 142 4.95 2.20 -9.31
C GLY A 142 3.60 1.56 -9.57
N ASP A 143 3.12 1.60 -10.81
CA ASP A 143 1.88 0.95 -11.20
C ASP A 143 1.93 -0.57 -11.06
N GLY A 144 3.07 -1.18 -11.38
CA GLY A 144 3.31 -2.61 -11.12
C GLY A 144 3.20 -2.97 -9.64
N TRP A 145 3.72 -2.12 -8.74
CA TRP A 145 3.55 -2.30 -7.30
C TRP A 145 2.10 -2.23 -6.88
N VAL A 146 1.35 -1.22 -7.34
CA VAL A 146 -0.06 -1.07 -6.97
C VAL A 146 -0.87 -2.25 -7.47
N LEU A 147 -0.67 -2.67 -8.73
CA LEU A 147 -1.38 -3.81 -9.32
C LEU A 147 -1.10 -5.11 -8.54
N ALA A 148 0.17 -5.38 -8.20
CA ALA A 148 0.55 -6.53 -7.38
C ALA A 148 -0.04 -6.45 -5.95
N GLY A 149 -0.08 -5.27 -5.37
CA GLY A 149 -0.71 -5.01 -4.08
C GLY A 149 -2.21 -5.33 -4.08
N LEU A 150 -2.92 -4.86 -5.12
CA LEU A 150 -4.35 -5.14 -5.30
C LEU A 150 -4.62 -6.64 -5.50
N ALA A 151 -3.77 -7.34 -6.26
CA ALA A 151 -3.89 -8.80 -6.43
C ALA A 151 -3.77 -9.55 -5.09
N LYS A 152 -2.80 -9.17 -4.25
CA LYS A 152 -2.64 -9.73 -2.89
C LYS A 152 -3.83 -9.41 -1.99
N VAL A 153 -4.33 -8.19 -2.06
CA VAL A 153 -5.53 -7.76 -1.31
C VAL A 153 -6.73 -8.61 -1.68
N LEU A 154 -7.02 -8.76 -2.97
CA LEU A 154 -8.17 -9.53 -3.46
C LEU A 154 -8.08 -11.02 -3.12
N LYS A 155 -6.87 -11.58 -3.07
CA LYS A 155 -6.64 -12.96 -2.64
C LYS A 155 -7.04 -13.21 -1.18
N ASP A 156 -6.81 -12.23 -0.30
CA ASP A 156 -7.03 -12.38 1.13
C ASP A 156 -8.34 -11.73 1.61
N MET A 157 -8.98 -10.88 0.80
CA MET A 157 -10.23 -10.18 1.12
C MET A 157 -11.43 -11.14 1.01
N PRO A 158 -12.32 -11.20 2.01
CA PRO A 158 -13.48 -12.08 1.97
C PRO A 158 -14.49 -11.62 0.90
N ASP A 159 -15.19 -12.58 0.28
CA ASP A 159 -16.13 -12.32 -0.81
C ASP A 159 -17.33 -11.48 -0.37
N ASP A 160 -17.72 -11.58 0.89
CA ASP A 160 -18.84 -10.84 1.49
C ASP A 160 -18.49 -9.44 1.97
N PHE A 161 -17.26 -8.96 1.73
CA PHE A 161 -16.91 -7.59 2.09
C PHE A 161 -17.60 -6.59 1.14
N ARG A 162 -18.45 -5.73 1.72
CA ARG A 162 -19.31 -4.80 0.95
C ARG A 162 -18.59 -3.93 -0.08
N HIS A 163 -17.30 -3.60 0.13
CA HIS A 163 -16.50 -2.80 -0.78
C HIS A 163 -15.60 -3.63 -1.69
N ARG A 164 -15.65 -4.97 -1.64
CA ARG A 164 -14.88 -5.84 -2.54
C ARG A 164 -15.08 -5.50 -4.02
N PRO A 165 -16.29 -5.20 -4.52
CA PRO A 165 -16.49 -4.83 -5.92
C PRO A 165 -15.65 -3.62 -6.37
N PHE A 166 -15.42 -2.64 -5.49
CA PHE A 166 -14.55 -1.51 -5.76
C PHE A 166 -13.10 -1.94 -6.04
N PHE A 167 -12.56 -2.87 -5.23
CA PHE A 167 -11.20 -3.37 -5.44
C PHE A 167 -11.08 -4.21 -6.71
N VAL A 168 -12.10 -5.01 -7.02
CA VAL A 168 -12.16 -5.81 -8.25
C VAL A 168 -12.19 -4.91 -9.49
N ASP A 169 -13.08 -3.91 -9.52
CA ASP A 169 -13.19 -2.96 -10.62
C ASP A 169 -11.88 -2.19 -10.84
N LYS A 170 -11.29 -1.68 -9.75
CA LYS A 170 -10.00 -0.98 -9.80
C LYS A 170 -8.89 -1.88 -10.34
N TYR A 171 -8.79 -3.11 -9.85
CA TYR A 171 -7.80 -4.08 -10.34
C TYR A 171 -7.95 -4.36 -11.84
N ILE A 172 -9.17 -4.62 -12.31
CA ILE A 172 -9.45 -4.93 -13.72
C ILE A 172 -9.11 -3.72 -14.62
N LYS A 173 -9.55 -2.52 -14.25
CA LYS A 173 -9.29 -1.30 -15.02
C LYS A 173 -7.80 -1.02 -15.10
N MET A 174 -7.11 -1.10 -13.98
CA MET A 174 -5.67 -0.87 -13.91
C MET A 174 -4.89 -1.94 -14.69
N ALA A 175 -5.26 -3.22 -14.57
CA ALA A 175 -4.63 -4.32 -15.31
C ALA A 175 -4.76 -4.13 -16.83
N LYS A 176 -5.94 -3.69 -17.30
CA LYS A 176 -6.16 -3.36 -18.73
C LYS A 176 -5.29 -2.18 -19.18
N ALA A 177 -5.21 -1.11 -18.36
CA ALA A 177 -4.40 0.05 -18.69
C ALA A 177 -2.90 -0.32 -18.78
N VAL A 178 -2.39 -1.04 -17.79
CA VAL A 178 -0.99 -1.51 -17.79
C VAL A 178 -0.71 -2.43 -18.98
N ALA A 179 -1.61 -3.38 -19.29
CA ALA A 179 -1.43 -4.28 -20.43
C ALA A 179 -1.41 -3.55 -21.77
N ALA A 180 -2.24 -2.51 -21.93
CA ALA A 180 -2.30 -1.71 -23.16
C ALA A 180 -1.02 -0.91 -23.44
N LEU A 181 -0.20 -0.67 -22.42
CA LEU A 181 1.06 0.09 -22.51
C LEU A 181 2.31 -0.82 -22.62
N GLN A 182 2.10 -2.14 -22.71
CA GLN A 182 3.20 -3.08 -22.92
C GLN A 182 3.77 -2.93 -24.33
N GLN A 183 5.10 -2.87 -24.41
CA GLN A 183 5.78 -2.84 -25.71
C GLN A 183 5.68 -4.19 -26.42
N PRO A 184 5.79 -4.22 -27.75
CA PRO A 184 5.72 -5.48 -28.51
C PRO A 184 6.70 -6.55 -28.04
N GLU A 185 7.85 -6.15 -27.52
CA GLU A 185 8.88 -7.05 -27.00
C GLU A 185 8.59 -7.54 -25.56
N GLY A 186 7.44 -7.16 -24.96
CA GLY A 186 6.97 -7.68 -23.69
C GLY A 186 7.43 -6.92 -22.45
N TYR A 187 8.09 -5.78 -22.58
CA TYR A 187 8.49 -4.93 -21.45
C TYR A 187 7.66 -3.65 -21.35
N TRP A 188 7.82 -2.89 -20.28
CA TRP A 188 7.29 -1.54 -20.12
C TRP A 188 8.45 -0.55 -20.00
N THR A 189 8.32 0.60 -20.65
CA THR A 189 9.24 1.71 -20.45
C THR A 189 9.12 2.28 -19.03
N ARG A 190 10.12 3.03 -18.57
CA ARG A 190 10.09 3.64 -17.23
C ARG A 190 8.88 4.53 -17.02
N SER A 191 8.51 5.30 -18.05
CA SER A 191 7.29 6.09 -18.12
C SER A 191 6.38 5.47 -19.16
N MET A 192 5.18 5.12 -18.73
CA MET A 192 4.13 4.56 -19.58
C MET A 192 3.26 5.67 -20.16
#